data_1eb6a58fa0aa8a2feb5d1ffe0b5f9f3d
#
_entry.id   1eb6a58fa0aa8a2feb5d1ffe0b5f9f3d
#
_cell.length_a   1.000
_cell.length_b   1.000
_cell.length_c   1.000
_cell.angle_alpha   90.00
_cell.angle_beta   90.00
_cell.angle_gamma   90.00
#
_symmetry.space_group_name_H-M   'P 1'
#
loop_
_entity.id
_entity.type
_entity.pdbx_description
1 polymer ?
#
loop_
_entity_poly.entity_id
_entity_poly.type
_entity_poly.pdbx_seq_one_letter_code
_entity_poly.pdbx_strand_id
1 'polypeptide(L)'
;MQTHEVFNQSVPLYGHNVAADATLLEGLVREGAEWALGDIERLGTLAGTEQVQELGRLANENPPILRPYDRFGHRIDDLEFHPAWHELMTAAVANGLHGAPWSDPHAGSHVARAAKFYIWSNVEAGHTCPISATYAAVPALRDAPDLAAIYEPLLSNSSYEGGLRTPLDKPGLLATMSMTEKQGGSDIRANTTRATRQPDGTYRILGHKWFTSATMADLYLVLAQTDAGVTCFLVPRVLEDGTRNNVRLMRLKDKLGNRSNPSAEIEYENALAWRIGEEGRGVPTIIKMVNMTRLDCLIGAASGMRRGVVQAAHHATHRKAFGRHLIDQPLMRNVLADLAVESEAASLLMMRLAGAHDRSVRGDRAEAEFLRLALAVGKYWVCKRWPAHAAEALECFGGNGFIEESQMPRLFRESPLNGIWEGSGNVAALDVLRAMGKNPQTVEAFFAEVALAGPEPSIDRAVREIRTGLADLADAEIVARLVIERMALVLQASLLVRYGDHAVADAFIASRLDGHRGSVYGTLSGATDFAAILDRVIPQAG
;
A
#
# COMPACT_ATOMS: atom_id res chain seq x y z
N MET A 1 -36.46 30.85 -1.18
CA MET A 1 -37.77 30.15 -1.13
C MET A 1 -37.46 28.64 -1.23
N GLN A 2 -37.89 27.86 -0.23
CA GLN A 2 -37.68 26.41 -0.25
C GLN A 2 -38.77 25.79 -1.12
N THR A 3 -38.39 25.08 -2.17
CA THR A 3 -39.32 24.49 -3.17
C THR A 3 -39.73 23.06 -2.83
N HIS A 4 -39.00 22.43 -1.92
CA HIS A 4 -39.20 21.02 -1.53
C HIS A 4 -38.57 20.74 -0.15
N GLU A 5 -38.95 19.63 0.43
CA GLU A 5 -38.31 19.05 1.62
C GLU A 5 -37.24 18.03 1.19
N VAL A 6 -36.06 18.09 1.81
CA VAL A 6 -34.99 17.10 1.56
C VAL A 6 -35.23 15.88 2.44
N PHE A 7 -35.38 14.73 1.83
CA PHE A 7 -35.57 13.44 2.51
C PHE A 7 -34.86 12.30 1.76
N ASN A 8 -34.78 11.13 2.39
CA ASN A 8 -34.22 9.92 1.80
C ASN A 8 -32.77 10.06 1.32
N GLN A 9 -31.97 10.88 2.00
CA GLN A 9 -30.54 11.02 1.77
C GLN A 9 -29.78 10.33 2.92
N SER A 10 -28.71 9.59 2.60
CA SER A 10 -27.80 9.08 3.61
C SER A 10 -26.93 10.22 4.14
N VAL A 11 -26.76 10.28 5.45
CA VAL A 11 -25.75 11.15 6.05
C VAL A 11 -24.34 10.57 5.80
N PRO A 12 -23.29 11.41 5.73
CA PRO A 12 -21.92 10.90 5.68
C PRO A 12 -21.62 9.99 6.88
N LEU A 13 -20.81 8.98 6.66
CA LEU A 13 -20.37 8.07 7.72
C LEU A 13 -19.21 8.71 8.50
N TYR A 14 -19.54 9.43 9.56
CA TYR A 14 -18.60 10.00 10.51
C TYR A 14 -18.79 9.41 11.91
N GLY A 15 -17.76 9.53 12.76
CA GLY A 15 -17.83 9.09 14.15
C GLY A 15 -17.74 7.57 14.36
N HIS A 16 -17.61 6.77 13.31
CA HIS A 16 -17.40 5.33 13.43
C HIS A 16 -15.92 5.00 13.67
N ASN A 17 -15.65 3.95 14.41
CA ASN A 17 -14.28 3.47 14.57
C ASN A 17 -13.83 2.67 13.34
N VAL A 18 -12.87 3.22 12.56
CA VAL A 18 -12.32 2.56 11.35
C VAL A 18 -11.63 1.22 11.69
N ALA A 19 -11.17 1.05 12.93
CA ALA A 19 -10.57 -0.18 13.40
C ALA A 19 -11.63 -1.26 13.80
N ALA A 20 -12.92 -0.95 13.81
CA ALA A 20 -13.98 -1.90 14.11
C ALA A 20 -14.15 -2.90 12.94
N ASP A 21 -13.16 -3.74 12.75
CA ASP A 21 -13.04 -4.79 11.77
C ASP A 21 -12.53 -6.05 12.48
N ALA A 22 -13.40 -7.06 12.64
CA ALA A 22 -13.05 -8.29 13.33
C ALA A 22 -11.80 -8.95 12.72
N THR A 23 -11.69 -8.95 11.39
CA THR A 23 -10.56 -9.52 10.67
C THR A 23 -9.24 -8.84 11.04
N LEU A 24 -9.26 -7.50 11.21
CA LEU A 24 -8.08 -6.73 11.63
C LEU A 24 -7.72 -7.03 13.08
N LEU A 25 -8.69 -6.98 14.00
CA LEU A 25 -8.46 -7.15 15.44
C LEU A 25 -8.02 -8.57 15.80
N GLU A 26 -8.69 -9.59 15.27
CA GLU A 26 -8.30 -10.99 15.42
C GLU A 26 -6.93 -11.25 14.77
N GLY A 27 -6.65 -10.59 13.64
CA GLY A 27 -5.37 -10.63 12.97
C GLY A 27 -4.23 -10.12 13.84
N LEU A 28 -4.43 -9.02 14.59
CA LEU A 28 -3.43 -8.49 15.53
C LEU A 28 -3.09 -9.52 16.63
N VAL A 29 -4.10 -10.15 17.21
CA VAL A 29 -3.90 -11.19 18.25
C VAL A 29 -3.16 -12.39 17.67
N ARG A 30 -3.65 -12.90 16.54
CA ARG A 30 -3.08 -14.08 15.86
C ARG A 30 -1.62 -13.88 15.46
N GLU A 31 -1.27 -12.70 14.97
CA GLU A 31 0.08 -12.41 14.49
C GLU A 31 1.01 -11.81 15.56
N GLY A 32 0.57 -11.81 16.84
CA GLY A 32 1.41 -11.47 18.01
C GLY A 32 1.52 -9.98 18.33
N ALA A 33 0.53 -9.18 17.91
CA ALA A 33 0.46 -7.74 18.17
C ALA A 33 -0.74 -7.35 19.07
N GLU A 34 -1.23 -8.24 19.92
CA GLU A 34 -2.34 -7.99 20.86
C GLU A 34 -2.09 -6.75 21.74
N TRP A 35 -0.85 -6.53 22.15
CA TRP A 35 -0.43 -5.36 22.94
C TRP A 35 -0.79 -4.01 22.29
N ALA A 36 -0.97 -3.96 20.96
CA ALA A 36 -1.27 -2.73 20.22
C ALA A 36 -2.78 -2.44 20.12
N LEU A 37 -3.68 -3.32 20.58
CA LEU A 37 -5.14 -3.17 20.40
C LEU A 37 -5.66 -1.81 20.85
N GLY A 38 -5.22 -1.31 22.03
CA GLY A 38 -5.64 -0.01 22.54
C GLY A 38 -5.19 1.17 21.66
N ASP A 39 -3.99 1.10 21.07
CA ASP A 39 -3.50 2.12 20.12
C ASP A 39 -4.27 2.07 18.80
N ILE A 40 -4.56 0.89 18.33
CA ILE A 40 -5.32 0.64 17.10
C ILE A 40 -6.74 1.18 17.24
N GLU A 41 -7.39 0.94 18.35
CA GLU A 41 -8.73 1.43 18.64
C GLU A 41 -8.78 2.97 18.70
N ARG A 42 -7.82 3.59 19.39
CA ARG A 42 -7.69 5.05 19.45
C ARG A 42 -7.45 5.65 18.06
N LEU A 43 -6.55 5.08 17.27
CA LEU A 43 -6.27 5.56 15.91
C LEU A 43 -7.47 5.37 15.00
N GLY A 44 -8.20 4.25 15.12
CA GLY A 44 -9.43 3.99 14.36
C GLY A 44 -10.53 4.98 14.67
N THR A 45 -10.70 5.31 15.95
CA THR A 45 -11.65 6.36 16.40
C THR A 45 -11.27 7.73 15.83
N LEU A 46 -9.98 8.09 15.92
CA LEU A 46 -9.48 9.36 15.35
C LEU A 46 -9.71 9.42 13.83
N ALA A 47 -9.36 8.35 13.11
CA ALA A 47 -9.50 8.29 11.66
C ALA A 47 -10.97 8.41 11.19
N GLY A 48 -11.93 7.95 12.00
CA GLY A 48 -13.36 8.04 11.69
C GLY A 48 -14.01 9.40 11.99
N THR A 49 -13.30 10.32 12.64
CA THR A 49 -13.86 11.65 12.95
C THR A 49 -14.11 12.47 11.69
N GLU A 50 -15.15 13.30 11.70
CA GLU A 50 -15.43 14.25 10.62
C GLU A 50 -14.22 15.15 10.34
N GLN A 51 -13.58 15.66 11.39
CA GLN A 51 -12.42 16.52 11.28
C GLN A 51 -11.29 15.87 10.48
N VAL A 52 -10.92 14.63 10.78
CA VAL A 52 -9.81 13.93 10.11
C VAL A 52 -10.19 13.53 8.67
N GLN A 53 -11.44 13.12 8.44
CA GLN A 53 -11.93 12.86 7.08
C GLN A 53 -11.93 14.13 6.22
N GLU A 54 -12.25 15.29 6.80
CA GLU A 54 -12.17 16.59 6.13
C GLU A 54 -10.71 17.00 5.83
N LEU A 55 -9.76 16.76 6.74
CA LEU A 55 -8.33 16.94 6.43
C LEU A 55 -7.92 16.12 5.20
N GLY A 56 -8.39 14.87 5.11
CA GLY A 56 -8.12 14.00 3.95
C GLY A 56 -8.71 14.56 2.65
N ARG A 57 -9.92 15.13 2.69
CA ARG A 57 -10.54 15.80 1.55
C ARG A 57 -9.74 17.03 1.12
N LEU A 58 -9.45 17.93 2.06
CA LEU A 58 -8.73 19.17 1.80
C LEU A 58 -7.32 18.93 1.25
N ALA A 59 -6.58 17.95 1.78
CA ALA A 59 -5.26 17.61 1.29
C ALA A 59 -5.29 17.10 -0.16
N ASN A 60 -6.31 16.32 -0.53
CA ASN A 60 -6.44 15.78 -1.89
C ASN A 60 -6.92 16.82 -2.91
N GLU A 61 -7.84 17.71 -2.51
CA GLU A 61 -8.39 18.77 -3.38
C GLU A 61 -7.41 19.93 -3.59
N ASN A 62 -6.45 20.09 -2.69
CA ASN A 62 -5.40 21.11 -2.76
C ASN A 62 -4.03 20.44 -2.93
N PRO A 63 -3.70 19.93 -4.14
CA PRO A 63 -2.43 19.27 -4.39
C PRO A 63 -1.25 20.22 -4.16
N PRO A 64 -0.06 19.69 -3.82
CA PRO A 64 1.10 20.51 -3.56
C PRO A 64 1.51 21.34 -4.78
N ILE A 65 2.05 22.54 -4.52
CA ILE A 65 2.49 23.50 -5.53
C ILE A 65 4.02 23.56 -5.50
N LEU A 66 4.67 23.37 -6.65
CA LEU A 66 6.09 23.57 -6.80
C LEU A 66 6.41 25.07 -6.93
N ARG A 67 7.28 25.58 -6.07
CA ARG A 67 7.88 26.90 -6.12
C ARG A 67 9.36 26.75 -6.53
N PRO A 68 9.68 26.75 -7.83
CA PRO A 68 11.03 26.49 -8.29
C PRO A 68 12.00 27.64 -7.97
N TYR A 69 11.50 28.88 -7.85
CA TYR A 69 12.31 30.07 -7.62
C TYR A 69 11.73 30.94 -6.50
N ASP A 70 12.61 31.62 -5.78
CA ASP A 70 12.23 32.69 -4.86
C ASP A 70 11.90 33.99 -5.62
N ARG A 71 11.53 35.04 -4.88
CA ARG A 71 11.21 36.37 -5.45
C ARG A 71 12.38 37.05 -6.16
N PHE A 72 13.61 36.58 -5.97
CA PHE A 72 14.83 37.15 -6.55
C PHE A 72 15.35 36.29 -7.70
N GLY A 73 14.69 35.20 -8.05
CA GLY A 73 15.08 34.27 -9.10
C GLY A 73 16.11 33.22 -8.67
N HIS A 74 16.43 33.10 -7.39
CA HIS A 74 17.22 31.99 -6.89
C HIS A 74 16.41 30.71 -6.90
N ARG A 75 17.01 29.62 -7.38
CA ARG A 75 16.34 28.33 -7.41
C ARG A 75 16.22 27.74 -6.00
N ILE A 76 14.98 27.44 -5.59
CA ILE A 76 14.67 26.92 -4.27
C ILE A 76 14.00 25.55 -4.31
N ASP A 77 13.30 25.17 -5.39
CA ASP A 77 12.58 23.92 -5.55
C ASP A 77 11.77 23.55 -4.30
N ASP A 78 11.06 24.50 -3.75
CA ASP A 78 10.25 24.32 -2.56
C ASP A 78 8.85 23.81 -2.91
N LEU A 79 8.24 23.10 -1.98
CA LEU A 79 6.91 22.51 -2.12
C LEU A 79 5.98 23.10 -1.06
N GLU A 80 4.96 23.79 -1.54
CA GLU A 80 3.92 24.36 -0.71
C GLU A 80 2.74 23.40 -0.60
N PHE A 81 2.35 23.06 0.62
CA PHE A 81 1.24 22.16 0.92
C PHE A 81 0.10 22.90 1.62
N HIS A 82 -1.12 22.40 1.43
CA HIS A 82 -2.25 22.82 2.27
C HIS A 82 -1.99 22.40 3.73
N PRO A 83 -2.37 23.22 4.75
CA PRO A 83 -2.16 22.89 6.17
C PRO A 83 -2.68 21.50 6.57
N ALA A 84 -3.82 21.08 6.02
CA ALA A 84 -4.40 19.76 6.26
C ALA A 84 -3.43 18.61 5.98
N TRP A 85 -2.57 18.74 4.96
CA TRP A 85 -1.55 17.72 4.66
C TRP A 85 -0.52 17.61 5.78
N HIS A 86 -0.08 18.73 6.36
CA HIS A 86 0.85 18.72 7.48
C HIS A 86 0.23 18.14 8.75
N GLU A 87 -1.07 18.38 8.99
CA GLU A 87 -1.78 17.77 10.12
C GLU A 87 -1.87 16.25 9.97
N LEU A 88 -2.18 15.73 8.76
CA LEU A 88 -2.19 14.31 8.46
C LEU A 88 -0.80 13.67 8.66
N MET A 89 0.26 14.33 8.19
CA MET A 89 1.64 13.87 8.38
C MET A 89 2.04 13.86 9.86
N THR A 90 1.69 14.91 10.61
CA THR A 90 1.97 15.00 12.05
C THR A 90 1.30 13.84 12.79
N ALA A 91 0.03 13.58 12.51
CA ALA A 91 -0.70 12.48 13.13
C ALA A 91 -0.10 11.10 12.77
N ALA A 92 0.24 10.88 11.49
CA ALA A 92 0.84 9.64 11.02
C ALA A 92 2.20 9.37 11.69
N VAL A 93 3.06 10.39 11.74
CA VAL A 93 4.41 10.30 12.33
C VAL A 93 4.33 10.10 13.84
N ALA A 94 3.49 10.86 14.55
CA ALA A 94 3.29 10.73 15.99
C ALA A 94 2.75 9.34 16.40
N ASN A 95 1.98 8.68 15.53
CA ASN A 95 1.52 7.30 15.74
C ASN A 95 2.52 6.23 15.26
N GLY A 96 3.73 6.63 14.82
CA GLY A 96 4.83 5.74 14.49
C GLY A 96 4.66 4.95 13.17
N LEU A 97 3.79 5.38 12.26
CA LEU A 97 3.49 4.66 11.02
C LEU A 97 4.71 4.51 10.09
N HIS A 98 5.69 5.41 10.21
CA HIS A 98 6.90 5.43 9.39
C HIS A 98 8.12 4.82 10.07
N GLY A 99 8.14 4.63 11.39
CA GLY A 99 9.39 4.34 12.09
C GLY A 99 9.31 3.47 13.35
N ALA A 100 8.12 3.31 13.98
CA ALA A 100 8.00 2.61 15.25
C ALA A 100 8.66 1.22 15.31
N PRO A 101 8.55 0.34 14.29
CA PRO A 101 9.20 -0.97 14.33
C PRO A 101 10.73 -0.90 14.31
N TRP A 102 11.32 0.21 13.91
CA TRP A 102 12.77 0.41 13.88
C TRP A 102 13.30 1.02 15.17
N SER A 103 12.55 1.96 15.77
CA SER A 103 12.93 2.60 17.03
C SER A 103 12.64 1.73 18.27
N ASP A 104 11.63 0.85 18.20
CA ASP A 104 11.23 -0.05 19.27
C ASP A 104 10.93 -1.46 18.71
N PRO A 105 11.98 -2.22 18.30
CA PRO A 105 11.82 -3.51 17.66
C PRO A 105 11.48 -4.61 18.68
N HIS A 106 10.27 -5.14 18.58
CA HIS A 106 9.83 -6.31 19.34
C HIS A 106 8.81 -7.14 18.55
N ALA A 107 8.38 -8.28 19.11
CA ALA A 107 7.44 -9.16 18.44
C ALA A 107 6.12 -8.45 18.12
N GLY A 108 5.68 -8.53 16.87
CA GLY A 108 4.44 -7.92 16.38
C GLY A 108 4.55 -6.43 16.04
N SER A 109 5.71 -5.77 16.18
CA SER A 109 5.83 -4.33 15.89
C SER A 109 5.53 -3.98 14.44
N HIS A 110 5.95 -4.81 13.49
CA HIS A 110 5.62 -4.64 12.08
C HIS A 110 4.14 -4.96 11.78
N VAL A 111 3.53 -5.88 12.53
CA VAL A 111 2.08 -6.18 12.43
C VAL A 111 1.24 -5.00 12.93
N ALA A 112 1.58 -4.46 14.11
CA ALA A 112 0.93 -3.28 14.66
C ALA A 112 1.04 -2.07 13.71
N ARG A 113 2.24 -1.86 13.12
CA ARG A 113 2.45 -0.82 12.11
C ARG A 113 1.59 -1.04 10.86
N ALA A 114 1.48 -2.27 10.37
CA ALA A 114 0.65 -2.60 9.22
C ALA A 114 -0.83 -2.30 9.47
N ALA A 115 -1.34 -2.65 10.65
CA ALA A 115 -2.70 -2.33 11.07
C ALA A 115 -2.93 -0.81 11.18
N LYS A 116 -1.99 -0.06 11.77
CA LYS A 116 -2.05 1.42 11.81
C LYS A 116 -2.06 2.03 10.40
N PHE A 117 -1.23 1.49 9.50
CA PHE A 117 -1.19 1.96 8.10
C PHE A 117 -2.48 1.64 7.35
N TYR A 118 -3.09 0.47 7.59
CA TYR A 118 -4.41 0.10 7.06
C TYR A 118 -5.49 1.10 7.49
N ILE A 119 -5.56 1.43 8.78
CA ILE A 119 -6.52 2.40 9.32
C ILE A 119 -6.29 3.79 8.71
N TRP A 120 -5.05 4.26 8.70
CA TRP A 120 -4.74 5.63 8.28
C TRP A 120 -4.86 5.83 6.77
N SER A 121 -4.62 4.79 5.96
CA SER A 121 -4.88 4.79 4.52
C SER A 121 -6.36 5.00 4.18
N ASN A 122 -7.26 4.73 5.12
CA ASN A 122 -8.69 4.99 5.00
C ASN A 122 -9.02 6.49 4.97
N VAL A 123 -8.15 7.34 5.51
CA VAL A 123 -8.35 8.80 5.53
C VAL A 123 -7.98 9.41 4.18
N GLU A 124 -6.74 9.23 3.73
CA GLU A 124 -6.24 9.79 2.47
C GLU A 124 -4.97 9.03 2.04
N ALA A 125 -4.87 8.68 0.77
CA ALA A 125 -3.80 7.80 0.29
C ALA A 125 -2.49 8.53 -0.08
N GLY A 126 -2.52 9.81 -0.42
CA GLY A 126 -1.34 10.53 -0.93
C GLY A 126 -0.27 10.74 0.12
N HIS A 127 -0.64 11.18 1.33
CA HIS A 127 0.31 11.39 2.42
C HIS A 127 0.87 10.08 3.00
N THR A 128 0.25 8.93 2.74
CA THR A 128 0.80 7.63 3.17
C THR A 128 2.02 7.20 2.35
N CYS A 129 2.24 7.77 1.16
CA CYS A 129 3.41 7.47 0.35
C CYS A 129 4.75 7.84 1.02
N PRO A 130 4.98 9.08 1.51
CA PRO A 130 6.19 9.41 2.25
C PRO A 130 6.35 8.59 3.56
N ILE A 131 5.26 8.24 4.21
CA ILE A 131 5.26 7.36 5.38
C ILE A 131 5.79 5.96 5.02
N SER A 132 5.25 5.37 3.96
CA SER A 132 5.70 4.07 3.43
C SER A 132 7.16 4.10 2.98
N ALA A 133 7.55 5.13 2.23
CA ALA A 133 8.90 5.26 1.71
C ALA A 133 9.93 5.43 2.82
N THR A 134 9.62 6.23 3.85
CA THR A 134 10.50 6.42 5.01
C THR A 134 10.69 5.13 5.80
N TYR A 135 9.60 4.41 6.09
CA TYR A 135 9.64 3.11 6.74
C TYR A 135 10.51 2.11 5.97
N ALA A 136 10.32 2.07 4.65
CA ALA A 136 10.99 1.12 3.78
C ALA A 136 12.48 1.45 3.51
N ALA A 137 12.92 2.69 3.72
CA ALA A 137 14.29 3.12 3.47
C ALA A 137 15.29 2.50 4.47
N VAL A 138 14.89 2.26 5.71
CA VAL A 138 15.77 1.81 6.79
C VAL A 138 16.53 0.52 6.46
N PRO A 139 15.89 -0.59 6.04
CA PRO A 139 16.63 -1.82 5.75
C PRO A 139 17.60 -1.71 4.55
N ALA A 140 17.34 -0.81 3.61
CA ALA A 140 18.30 -0.52 2.54
C ALA A 140 19.48 0.32 3.05
N LEU A 141 19.22 1.32 3.90
CA LEU A 141 20.23 2.19 4.49
C LEU A 141 21.24 1.41 5.36
N ARG A 142 20.78 0.33 6.04
CA ARG A 142 21.63 -0.56 6.85
C ARG A 142 22.77 -1.25 6.06
N ASP A 143 22.73 -1.24 4.71
CA ASP A 143 23.86 -1.67 3.88
C ASP A 143 25.01 -0.64 3.86
N ALA A 144 24.83 0.52 4.50
CA ALA A 144 25.86 1.52 4.78
C ALA A 144 25.82 1.86 6.29
N PRO A 145 26.49 1.07 7.15
CA PRO A 145 26.34 1.16 8.61
C PRO A 145 26.64 2.56 9.18
N ASP A 146 27.63 3.25 8.63
CA ASP A 146 27.99 4.62 9.07
C ASP A 146 26.86 5.61 8.79
N LEU A 147 26.22 5.52 7.63
CA LEU A 147 25.07 6.36 7.28
C LEU A 147 23.84 5.95 8.09
N ALA A 148 23.64 4.66 8.31
CA ALA A 148 22.53 4.16 9.11
C ALA A 148 22.63 4.65 10.57
N ALA A 149 23.81 4.64 11.16
CA ALA A 149 24.02 5.14 12.51
C ALA A 149 23.63 6.62 12.67
N ILE A 150 23.77 7.42 11.62
CA ILE A 150 23.41 8.85 11.61
C ILE A 150 21.92 9.05 11.35
N TYR A 151 21.38 8.42 10.30
CA TYR A 151 20.06 8.79 9.76
C TYR A 151 18.91 7.89 10.25
N GLU A 152 19.15 6.64 10.62
CA GLU A 152 18.06 5.74 11.08
C GLU A 152 17.35 6.27 12.33
N PRO A 153 18.03 6.79 13.36
CA PRO A 153 17.35 7.40 14.50
C PRO A 153 16.44 8.58 14.15
N LEU A 154 16.82 9.37 13.13
CA LEU A 154 16.05 10.51 12.66
C LEU A 154 14.88 10.07 11.76
N LEU A 155 15.07 9.03 10.93
CA LEU A 155 14.02 8.45 10.08
C LEU A 155 12.95 7.70 10.89
N SER A 156 13.26 7.29 12.11
CA SER A 156 12.34 6.58 13.02
C SER A 156 11.80 7.44 14.16
N ASN A 157 12.16 8.72 14.22
CA ASN A 157 11.70 9.64 15.26
C ASN A 157 10.23 10.02 15.06
N SER A 158 9.47 10.06 16.16
CA SER A 158 8.02 10.36 16.15
C SER A 158 7.66 11.83 15.96
N SER A 159 8.62 12.69 15.64
CA SER A 159 8.40 14.12 15.39
C SER A 159 8.47 14.42 13.89
N TYR A 160 7.43 15.06 13.37
CA TYR A 160 7.38 15.54 12.00
C TYR A 160 7.70 17.02 11.91
N GLU A 161 8.62 17.37 11.03
CA GLU A 161 8.89 18.76 10.66
C GLU A 161 9.03 18.89 9.14
N GLY A 162 8.13 19.69 8.54
CA GLY A 162 8.17 20.02 7.13
C GLY A 162 9.26 21.05 6.77
N GLY A 163 9.44 21.30 5.47
CA GLY A 163 10.39 22.25 4.93
C GLY A 163 11.82 21.69 4.76
N LEU A 164 12.62 22.43 4.01
CA LEU A 164 13.98 22.04 3.67
C LEU A 164 14.98 22.73 4.60
N ARG A 165 15.62 21.94 5.44
CA ARG A 165 16.74 22.33 6.30
C ARG A 165 17.81 21.25 6.27
N THR A 166 18.98 21.56 6.85
CA THR A 166 20.02 20.58 7.11
C THR A 166 19.43 19.38 7.85
N PRO A 167 19.60 18.14 7.35
CA PRO A 167 18.98 16.97 7.95
C PRO A 167 19.27 16.81 9.44
N LEU A 168 20.49 17.09 9.88
CA LEU A 168 20.90 16.94 11.28
C LEU A 168 20.30 18.01 12.22
N ASP A 169 19.73 19.09 11.69
CA ASP A 169 19.04 20.13 12.46
C ASP A 169 17.55 19.85 12.64
N LYS A 170 17.04 18.76 12.07
CA LYS A 170 15.62 18.36 12.18
C LYS A 170 15.44 17.26 13.21
N PRO A 171 14.34 17.26 13.97
CA PRO A 171 14.06 16.20 14.95
C PRO A 171 13.72 14.87 14.27
N GLY A 172 13.13 14.91 13.07
CA GLY A 172 12.76 13.74 12.28
C GLY A 172 12.88 14.01 10.80
N LEU A 173 13.16 12.96 10.04
CA LEU A 173 13.40 13.00 8.60
C LEU A 173 12.42 12.13 7.84
N LEU A 174 12.23 12.49 6.57
CA LEU A 174 11.55 11.67 5.58
C LEU A 174 12.53 11.20 4.51
N ALA A 175 12.31 9.98 4.02
CA ALA A 175 13.07 9.42 2.90
C ALA A 175 12.15 9.04 1.73
N THR A 176 12.73 9.01 0.55
CA THR A 176 12.08 8.51 -0.67
C THR A 176 13.05 7.74 -1.55
N MET A 177 12.54 7.10 -2.60
CA MET A 177 13.37 6.43 -3.61
C MET A 177 13.18 7.05 -4.99
N SER A 178 14.25 7.01 -5.80
CA SER A 178 14.31 7.63 -7.11
C SER A 178 14.99 6.68 -8.11
N MET A 179 14.17 5.88 -8.82
CA MET A 179 14.64 4.77 -9.67
C MET A 179 14.30 4.93 -11.14
N THR A 180 13.04 5.20 -11.46
CA THR A 180 12.50 5.24 -12.82
C THR A 180 13.03 6.42 -13.62
N GLU A 181 13.52 6.17 -14.82
CA GLU A 181 13.95 7.20 -15.79
C GLU A 181 12.94 7.32 -16.95
N LYS A 182 13.15 8.27 -17.87
CA LYS A 182 12.24 8.55 -19.01
C LYS A 182 11.99 7.33 -19.89
N GLN A 183 12.99 6.47 -20.09
CA GLN A 183 12.89 5.24 -20.87
C GLN A 183 12.11 4.11 -20.19
N GLY A 184 11.85 4.21 -18.89
CA GLY A 184 11.06 3.23 -18.14
C GLY A 184 11.63 2.87 -16.77
N GLY A 185 10.82 2.19 -15.96
CA GLY A 185 11.17 1.73 -14.61
C GLY A 185 11.26 0.21 -14.47
N SER A 186 10.72 -0.55 -15.42
CA SER A 186 10.74 -2.03 -15.35
C SER A 186 12.12 -2.63 -15.61
N ASP A 187 12.92 -2.00 -16.49
CA ASP A 187 14.30 -2.37 -16.76
C ASP A 187 15.27 -1.31 -16.21
N ILE A 188 15.46 -1.33 -14.89
CA ILE A 188 16.36 -0.39 -14.20
C ILE A 188 17.83 -0.56 -14.55
N ARG A 189 18.23 -1.68 -15.18
CA ARG A 189 19.62 -1.87 -15.66
C ARG A 189 19.93 -0.99 -16.87
N ALA A 190 18.90 -0.59 -17.61
CA ALA A 190 19.00 0.35 -18.73
C ALA A 190 19.08 1.82 -18.30
N ASN A 191 19.10 2.11 -17.01
CA ASN A 191 19.23 3.47 -16.49
C ASN A 191 20.51 4.14 -16.99
N THR A 192 20.42 5.44 -17.30
CA THR A 192 21.50 6.26 -17.87
C THR A 192 22.11 7.26 -16.88
N THR A 193 21.42 7.54 -15.77
CA THR A 193 21.97 8.37 -14.67
C THR A 193 23.27 7.78 -14.19
N ARG A 194 24.33 8.60 -14.10
CA ARG A 194 25.68 8.18 -13.73
C ARG A 194 26.11 8.77 -12.40
N ALA A 195 26.93 8.01 -11.67
CA ALA A 195 27.60 8.45 -10.47
C ALA A 195 29.11 8.35 -10.65
N THR A 196 29.82 9.46 -10.44
CA THR A 196 31.26 9.53 -10.55
C THR A 196 31.90 9.65 -9.16
N ARG A 197 32.78 8.71 -8.82
CA ARG A 197 33.48 8.69 -7.54
C ARG A 197 34.43 9.87 -7.41
N GLN A 198 34.46 10.48 -6.22
CA GLN A 198 35.36 11.58 -5.88
C GLN A 198 36.56 11.07 -5.04
N PRO A 199 37.66 11.87 -4.95
CA PRO A 199 38.85 11.48 -4.16
C PRO A 199 38.56 11.25 -2.68
N ASP A 200 37.56 11.93 -2.11
CA ASP A 200 37.14 11.82 -0.72
C ASP A 200 36.19 10.61 -0.45
N GLY A 201 35.94 9.81 -1.48
CA GLY A 201 35.06 8.65 -1.37
C GLY A 201 33.57 8.94 -1.59
N THR A 202 33.15 10.20 -1.71
CA THR A 202 31.82 10.61 -2.12
C THR A 202 31.58 10.39 -3.61
N TYR A 203 30.39 10.70 -4.09
CA TYR A 203 30.02 10.60 -5.51
C TYR A 203 29.31 11.86 -5.99
N ARG A 204 29.40 12.11 -7.30
CA ARG A 204 28.63 13.14 -7.99
C ARG A 204 27.68 12.46 -8.97
N ILE A 205 26.36 12.71 -8.81
CA ILE A 205 25.32 12.14 -9.67
C ILE A 205 24.96 13.15 -10.75
N LEU A 206 24.96 12.68 -12.01
CA LEU A 206 24.50 13.40 -13.18
C LEU A 206 23.45 12.56 -13.92
N GLY A 207 22.26 13.12 -14.15
CA GLY A 207 21.20 12.45 -14.87
C GLY A 207 19.80 12.90 -14.46
N HIS A 208 18.80 12.03 -14.65
CA HIS A 208 17.42 12.37 -14.40
C HIS A 208 16.62 11.21 -13.83
N LYS A 209 15.49 11.53 -13.19
CA LYS A 209 14.43 10.56 -12.85
C LYS A 209 13.07 11.11 -13.27
N TRP A 210 12.17 10.19 -13.65
CA TRP A 210 10.90 10.53 -14.30
C TRP A 210 9.69 10.47 -13.36
N PHE A 211 9.75 9.59 -12.37
CA PHE A 211 8.75 9.47 -11.31
C PHE A 211 9.47 9.32 -9.96
N THR A 212 9.69 10.42 -9.28
CA THR A 212 10.09 10.41 -7.88
C THR A 212 8.92 10.93 -7.06
N SER A 213 8.37 10.11 -6.20
CA SER A 213 7.30 10.47 -5.28
C SER A 213 7.87 11.02 -3.98
N ALA A 214 7.03 11.71 -3.18
CA ALA A 214 7.44 12.31 -1.91
C ALA A 214 8.68 13.20 -2.04
N THR A 215 8.71 14.06 -3.06
CA THR A 215 9.89 14.88 -3.40
C THR A 215 10.21 16.00 -2.39
N MET A 216 9.37 16.17 -1.35
CA MET A 216 9.70 16.98 -0.17
C MET A 216 10.60 16.26 0.83
N ALA A 217 10.84 14.94 0.67
CA ALA A 217 11.68 14.16 1.58
C ALA A 217 13.10 14.75 1.69
N ASP A 218 13.70 14.57 2.85
CA ASP A 218 15.04 15.09 3.17
C ASP A 218 16.13 14.25 2.49
N LEU A 219 15.90 12.94 2.38
CA LEU A 219 16.86 11.95 1.89
C LEU A 219 16.26 11.15 0.72
N TYR A 220 17.05 10.98 -0.34
CA TYR A 220 16.68 10.18 -1.51
C TYR A 220 17.59 8.96 -1.65
N LEU A 221 17.00 7.78 -1.83
CA LEU A 221 17.72 6.58 -2.26
C LEU A 221 17.67 6.52 -3.79
N VAL A 222 18.79 6.73 -4.44
CA VAL A 222 18.88 6.93 -5.89
C VAL A 222 19.68 5.79 -6.53
N LEU A 223 19.18 5.23 -7.64
CA LEU A 223 19.94 4.31 -8.47
C LEU A 223 20.67 5.06 -9.58
N ALA A 224 21.98 4.85 -9.69
CA ALA A 224 22.81 5.39 -10.76
C ALA A 224 23.88 4.38 -11.20
N GLN A 225 24.36 4.52 -12.44
CA GLN A 225 25.41 3.70 -13.01
C GLN A 225 26.78 4.15 -12.50
N THR A 226 27.59 3.19 -12.08
CA THR A 226 29.05 3.31 -11.94
C THR A 226 29.71 2.41 -12.98
N ASP A 227 31.05 2.37 -13.02
CA ASP A 227 31.77 1.44 -13.89
C ASP A 227 31.54 -0.03 -13.51
N ALA A 228 31.15 -0.30 -12.24
CA ALA A 228 30.78 -1.63 -11.76
C ALA A 228 29.30 -1.98 -12.02
N GLY A 229 28.49 -1.04 -12.51
CA GLY A 229 27.05 -1.22 -12.78
C GLY A 229 26.13 -0.42 -11.86
N VAL A 230 24.84 -0.76 -11.88
CA VAL A 230 23.81 -0.06 -11.10
C VAL A 230 24.11 -0.13 -9.60
N THR A 231 24.24 1.03 -8.98
CA THR A 231 24.62 1.22 -7.57
C THR A 231 23.58 2.09 -6.87
N CYS A 232 23.37 1.87 -5.58
CA CYS A 232 22.44 2.66 -4.75
C CYS A 232 23.20 3.76 -4.00
N PHE A 233 22.60 4.95 -3.94
CA PHE A 233 23.18 6.13 -3.32
C PHE A 233 22.18 6.84 -2.41
N LEU A 234 22.68 7.39 -1.30
CA LEU A 234 21.99 8.36 -0.47
C LEU A 234 22.28 9.76 -0.99
N VAL A 235 21.24 10.54 -1.26
CA VAL A 235 21.32 11.91 -1.75
C VAL A 235 20.45 12.80 -0.85
N PRO A 236 21.03 13.60 0.05
CA PRO A 236 20.27 14.59 0.81
C PRO A 236 19.91 15.78 -0.09
N ARG A 237 18.76 16.40 0.22
CA ARG A 237 18.32 17.62 -0.47
C ARG A 237 19.06 18.88 -0.02
N VAL A 238 19.47 18.91 1.24
CA VAL A 238 20.26 19.98 1.85
C VAL A 238 21.51 19.34 2.41
N LEU A 239 22.67 19.97 2.19
CA LEU A 239 23.97 19.51 2.68
C LEU A 239 24.21 20.00 4.11
N GLU A 240 25.24 19.47 4.78
CA GLU A 240 25.58 19.81 6.17
C GLU A 240 25.92 21.29 6.38
N ASP A 241 26.48 21.95 5.34
CA ASP A 241 26.78 23.40 5.34
C ASP A 241 25.54 24.29 5.11
N GLY A 242 24.34 23.70 5.04
CA GLY A 242 23.08 24.37 4.78
C GLY A 242 22.83 24.71 3.31
N THR A 243 23.76 24.38 2.41
CA THR A 243 23.54 24.61 0.98
C THR A 243 22.62 23.56 0.38
N ARG A 244 21.83 23.95 -0.63
CA ARG A 244 20.99 23.01 -1.37
C ARG A 244 21.84 22.12 -2.25
N ASN A 245 21.62 20.83 -2.16
CA ASN A 245 22.23 19.89 -3.10
C ASN A 245 21.62 20.09 -4.51
N ASN A 246 22.36 19.78 -5.53
CA ASN A 246 21.96 19.98 -6.93
C ASN A 246 20.92 18.93 -7.40
N VAL A 247 19.81 18.85 -6.67
CA VAL A 247 18.63 18.05 -6.97
C VAL A 247 17.53 19.01 -7.42
N ARG A 248 17.18 18.99 -8.70
CA ARG A 248 16.28 19.95 -9.31
C ARG A 248 14.92 19.32 -9.60
N LEU A 249 13.86 19.88 -9.03
CA LEU A 249 12.48 19.50 -9.36
C LEU A 249 12.05 20.25 -10.62
N MET A 250 11.77 19.51 -11.70
CA MET A 250 11.45 20.11 -12.99
C MET A 250 9.96 20.45 -13.11
N ARG A 251 9.10 19.52 -12.70
CA ARG A 251 7.66 19.72 -12.59
C ARG A 251 7.02 18.62 -11.74
N LEU A 252 5.86 18.90 -11.16
CA LEU A 252 4.99 17.89 -10.57
C LEU A 252 4.14 17.21 -11.64
N LYS A 253 3.85 15.93 -11.43
CA LYS A 253 2.93 15.17 -12.29
C LYS A 253 1.48 15.51 -11.96
N ASP A 254 0.68 15.83 -12.96
CA ASP A 254 -0.77 15.84 -12.86
C ASP A 254 -1.28 14.39 -12.91
N LYS A 255 -1.95 13.94 -11.85
CA LYS A 255 -2.27 12.52 -11.63
C LYS A 255 -3.76 12.30 -11.48
N LEU A 256 -4.21 11.10 -11.81
CA LEU A 256 -5.58 10.63 -11.61
C LEU A 256 -5.99 10.66 -10.13
N GLY A 257 -5.15 10.09 -9.27
CA GLY A 257 -5.29 10.01 -7.82
C GLY A 257 -3.97 10.30 -7.12
N ASN A 258 -3.89 10.06 -5.81
CA ASN A 258 -2.70 10.32 -5.00
C ASN A 258 -2.23 11.79 -5.14
N ARG A 259 -3.19 12.71 -5.20
CA ARG A 259 -2.94 14.09 -5.62
C ARG A 259 -2.17 14.88 -4.59
N SER A 260 -2.35 14.58 -3.30
CA SER A 260 -1.62 15.24 -2.21
C SER A 260 -0.13 14.87 -2.17
N ASN A 261 0.27 13.78 -2.84
CA ASN A 261 1.66 13.34 -2.93
C ASN A 261 2.38 14.05 -4.08
N PRO A 262 3.45 14.83 -3.84
CA PRO A 262 4.25 15.42 -4.89
C PRO A 262 5.10 14.37 -5.59
N SER A 263 4.69 13.98 -6.80
CA SER A 263 5.50 13.14 -7.69
C SER A 263 6.10 14.01 -8.77
N ALA A 264 7.42 14.05 -8.88
CA ALA A 264 8.12 14.97 -9.78
C ALA A 264 9.03 14.28 -10.79
N GLU A 265 9.33 15.02 -11.85
CA GLU A 265 10.50 14.84 -12.70
C GLU A 265 11.67 15.53 -12.05
N ILE A 266 12.81 14.82 -11.93
CA ILE A 266 14.00 15.33 -11.25
C ILE A 266 15.21 15.27 -12.18
N GLU A 267 16.05 16.30 -12.11
CA GLU A 267 17.40 16.31 -12.68
C GLU A 267 18.44 16.45 -11.56
N TYR A 268 19.47 15.65 -11.66
CA TYR A 268 20.65 15.69 -10.79
C TYR A 268 21.79 16.34 -11.57
N GLU A 269 22.28 17.49 -11.11
CA GLU A 269 23.35 18.23 -11.76
C GLU A 269 24.62 18.21 -10.89
N ASN A 270 25.37 17.12 -10.95
CA ASN A 270 26.50 16.86 -10.05
C ASN A 270 26.09 16.86 -8.57
N ALA A 271 24.93 16.28 -8.26
CA ALA A 271 24.44 16.17 -6.89
C ALA A 271 25.40 15.32 -6.05
N LEU A 272 25.72 15.80 -4.85
CA LEU A 272 26.55 15.06 -3.88
C LEU A 272 25.80 13.86 -3.34
N ALA A 273 26.49 12.72 -3.24
CA ALA A 273 25.89 11.46 -2.85
C ALA A 273 26.89 10.57 -2.10
N TRP A 274 26.34 9.70 -1.27
CA TRP A 274 27.08 8.65 -0.56
C TRP A 274 26.58 7.29 -1.00
N ARG A 275 27.49 6.35 -1.22
CA ARG A 275 27.13 4.99 -1.67
C ARG A 275 26.47 4.20 -0.52
N ILE A 276 25.41 3.47 -0.87
CA ILE A 276 24.76 2.47 0.00
C ILE A 276 25.08 1.08 -0.55
N GLY A 277 25.71 0.23 0.27
CA GLY A 277 26.11 -1.12 -0.12
C GLY A 277 27.32 -1.14 -1.07
N GLU A 278 27.45 -2.17 -1.88
CA GLU A 278 28.56 -2.39 -2.80
C GLU A 278 28.26 -1.80 -4.19
N GLU A 279 29.31 -1.32 -4.89
CA GLU A 279 29.16 -0.91 -6.29
C GLU A 279 28.69 -2.06 -7.17
N GLY A 280 27.81 -1.77 -8.13
CA GLY A 280 27.19 -2.76 -9.01
C GLY A 280 26.10 -3.61 -8.32
N ARG A 281 25.85 -3.42 -7.01
CA ARG A 281 24.85 -4.16 -6.22
C ARG A 281 23.64 -3.32 -5.81
N GLY A 282 23.39 -2.21 -6.47
CA GLY A 282 22.29 -1.30 -6.13
C GLY A 282 20.90 -1.92 -6.25
N VAL A 283 20.69 -2.86 -7.17
CA VAL A 283 19.40 -3.57 -7.32
C VAL A 283 19.08 -4.42 -6.08
N PRO A 284 19.95 -5.32 -5.60
CA PRO A 284 19.70 -6.03 -4.35
C PRO A 284 19.46 -5.11 -3.14
N THR A 285 20.17 -4.00 -3.04
CA THR A 285 19.99 -3.01 -1.96
C THR A 285 18.60 -2.38 -2.02
N ILE A 286 18.19 -1.82 -3.16
CA ILE A 286 16.92 -1.11 -3.26
C ILE A 286 15.69 -2.05 -3.21
N ILE A 287 15.85 -3.31 -3.56
CA ILE A 287 14.76 -4.32 -3.46
C ILE A 287 14.31 -4.55 -2.01
N LYS A 288 15.18 -4.34 -1.03
CA LYS A 288 14.79 -4.36 0.39
C LYS A 288 13.70 -3.33 0.65
N MET A 289 13.88 -2.11 0.14
CA MET A 289 12.88 -1.05 0.21
C MET A 289 11.63 -1.39 -0.58
N VAL A 290 11.77 -1.85 -1.83
CA VAL A 290 10.64 -2.20 -2.71
C VAL A 290 9.75 -3.30 -2.13
N ASN A 291 10.30 -4.30 -1.45
CA ASN A 291 9.49 -5.35 -0.85
C ASN A 291 8.59 -4.82 0.28
N MET A 292 9.06 -3.85 1.04
CA MET A 292 8.27 -3.23 2.09
C MET A 292 7.17 -2.33 1.53
N THR A 293 7.48 -1.51 0.53
CA THR A 293 6.48 -0.69 -0.15
C THR A 293 5.46 -1.54 -0.92
N ARG A 294 5.82 -2.74 -1.40
CA ARG A 294 4.87 -3.72 -1.95
C ARG A 294 3.85 -4.20 -0.93
N LEU A 295 4.30 -4.47 0.30
CA LEU A 295 3.39 -4.83 1.40
C LEU A 295 2.43 -3.67 1.68
N ASP A 296 2.93 -2.44 1.73
CA ASP A 296 2.10 -1.25 1.92
C ASP A 296 1.11 -1.01 0.77
N CYS A 297 1.47 -1.33 -0.48
CA CYS A 297 0.53 -1.31 -1.61
C CYS A 297 -0.64 -2.28 -1.39
N LEU A 298 -0.35 -3.49 -0.89
CA LEU A 298 -1.37 -4.49 -0.59
C LEU A 298 -2.24 -4.01 0.58
N ILE A 299 -1.64 -3.49 1.65
CA ILE A 299 -2.35 -2.95 2.83
C ILE A 299 -3.28 -1.81 2.40
N GLY A 300 -2.78 -0.84 1.62
CA GLY A 300 -3.59 0.28 1.14
C GLY A 300 -4.75 -0.15 0.22
N ALA A 301 -4.55 -1.19 -0.61
CA ALA A 301 -5.61 -1.74 -1.44
C ALA A 301 -6.68 -2.47 -0.62
N ALA A 302 -6.30 -3.27 0.38
CA ALA A 302 -7.23 -3.93 1.30
C ALA A 302 -8.04 -2.89 2.12
N SER A 303 -7.37 -1.84 2.63
CA SER A 303 -8.01 -0.70 3.30
C SER A 303 -9.05 -0.01 2.41
N GLY A 304 -8.69 0.25 1.15
CA GLY A 304 -9.59 0.88 0.19
C GLY A 304 -10.81 0.02 -0.15
N MET A 305 -10.65 -1.32 -0.24
CA MET A 305 -11.76 -2.24 -0.42
C MET A 305 -12.69 -2.20 0.80
N ARG A 306 -12.14 -2.27 2.02
CA ARG A 306 -12.92 -2.20 3.26
C ARG A 306 -13.71 -0.89 3.33
N ARG A 307 -13.05 0.24 3.06
CA ARG A 307 -13.72 1.55 3.01
C ARG A 307 -14.86 1.55 1.99
N GLY A 308 -14.63 1.01 0.79
CA GLY A 308 -15.65 0.96 -0.26
C GLY A 308 -16.90 0.22 0.17
N VAL A 309 -16.78 -0.99 0.68
CA VAL A 309 -17.95 -1.81 1.08
C VAL A 309 -18.64 -1.25 2.32
N VAL A 310 -17.91 -0.73 3.31
CA VAL A 310 -18.50 -0.13 4.53
C VAL A 310 -19.29 1.13 4.18
N GLN A 311 -18.78 2.00 3.32
CA GLN A 311 -19.48 3.18 2.84
C GLN A 311 -20.73 2.81 2.02
N ALA A 312 -20.63 1.82 1.13
CA ALA A 312 -21.76 1.34 0.34
C ALA A 312 -22.85 0.70 1.24
N ALA A 313 -22.47 -0.10 2.24
CA ALA A 313 -23.38 -0.69 3.21
C ALA A 313 -24.08 0.40 4.04
N HIS A 314 -23.34 1.39 4.54
CA HIS A 314 -23.92 2.53 5.26
C HIS A 314 -24.93 3.29 4.39
N HIS A 315 -24.59 3.60 3.14
CA HIS A 315 -25.53 4.22 2.22
C HIS A 315 -26.80 3.38 2.05
N ALA A 316 -26.64 2.07 1.85
CA ALA A 316 -27.75 1.14 1.61
C ALA A 316 -28.68 0.98 2.82
N THR A 317 -28.20 1.16 4.06
CA THR A 317 -29.05 1.14 5.27
C THR A 317 -29.91 2.38 5.43
N HIS A 318 -29.56 3.49 4.80
CA HIS A 318 -30.27 4.77 4.92
C HIS A 318 -31.14 5.08 3.70
N ARG A 319 -30.68 4.75 2.50
CA ARG A 319 -31.36 5.06 1.24
C ARG A 319 -32.49 4.07 0.97
N LYS A 320 -33.67 4.58 0.60
CA LYS A 320 -34.82 3.77 0.19
C LYS A 320 -35.09 3.91 -1.31
N ALA A 321 -35.48 2.79 -1.93
CA ALA A 321 -36.05 2.74 -3.26
C ALA A 321 -37.14 1.66 -3.30
N PHE A 322 -38.18 1.85 -4.10
CA PHE A 322 -39.29 0.90 -4.24
C PHE A 322 -39.92 0.49 -2.89
N GLY A 323 -40.00 1.44 -1.93
CA GLY A 323 -40.60 1.26 -0.62
C GLY A 323 -39.76 0.53 0.44
N ARG A 324 -38.50 0.14 0.14
CA ARG A 324 -37.61 -0.58 1.07
C ARG A 324 -36.23 0.11 1.11
N HIS A 325 -35.48 -0.10 2.19
CA HIS A 325 -34.07 0.25 2.19
C HIS A 325 -33.30 -0.55 1.13
N LEU A 326 -32.23 0.03 0.58
CA LEU A 326 -31.43 -0.66 -0.42
C LEU A 326 -30.83 -1.95 0.14
N ILE A 327 -30.42 -1.96 1.41
CA ILE A 327 -29.88 -3.14 2.09
C ILE A 327 -30.88 -4.30 2.16
N ASP A 328 -32.19 -4.03 2.08
CA ASP A 328 -33.26 -5.05 2.09
C ASP A 328 -33.60 -5.57 0.67
N GLN A 329 -33.01 -4.97 -0.37
CA GLN A 329 -33.22 -5.39 -1.75
C GLN A 329 -32.34 -6.59 -2.09
N PRO A 330 -32.89 -7.70 -2.61
CA PRO A 330 -32.12 -8.93 -2.84
C PRO A 330 -30.87 -8.74 -3.73
N LEU A 331 -30.97 -7.94 -4.79
CA LEU A 331 -29.83 -7.67 -5.68
C LEU A 331 -28.72 -6.87 -4.94
N MET A 332 -29.09 -5.83 -4.19
CA MET A 332 -28.14 -5.03 -3.43
C MET A 332 -27.45 -5.86 -2.35
N ARG A 333 -28.19 -6.75 -1.67
CA ARG A 333 -27.60 -7.69 -0.70
C ARG A 333 -26.54 -8.57 -1.33
N ASN A 334 -26.79 -9.08 -2.54
CA ASN A 334 -25.81 -9.90 -3.25
C ASN A 334 -24.56 -9.09 -3.61
N VAL A 335 -24.71 -7.88 -4.13
CA VAL A 335 -23.58 -6.99 -4.46
C VAL A 335 -22.74 -6.70 -3.21
N LEU A 336 -23.37 -6.22 -2.13
CA LEU A 336 -22.66 -5.86 -0.91
C LEU A 336 -21.97 -7.06 -0.25
N ALA A 337 -22.60 -8.24 -0.26
CA ALA A 337 -22.00 -9.47 0.26
C ALA A 337 -20.78 -9.90 -0.58
N ASP A 338 -20.85 -9.81 -1.90
CA ASP A 338 -19.75 -10.18 -2.79
C ASP A 338 -18.54 -9.23 -2.61
N LEU A 339 -18.80 -7.93 -2.41
CA LEU A 339 -17.78 -6.95 -2.04
C LEU A 339 -17.18 -7.23 -0.65
N ALA A 340 -18.02 -7.63 0.32
CA ALA A 340 -17.57 -7.99 1.66
C ALA A 340 -16.63 -9.20 1.65
N VAL A 341 -17.00 -10.26 0.92
CA VAL A 341 -16.20 -11.49 0.75
C VAL A 341 -14.81 -11.15 0.17
N GLU A 342 -14.75 -10.32 -0.86
CA GLU A 342 -13.48 -9.90 -1.48
C GLU A 342 -12.62 -9.07 -0.51
N SER A 343 -13.24 -8.14 0.23
CA SER A 343 -12.56 -7.28 1.21
C SER A 343 -12.00 -8.08 2.37
N GLU A 344 -12.75 -9.03 2.94
CA GLU A 344 -12.29 -9.85 4.06
C GLU A 344 -11.14 -10.76 3.64
N ALA A 345 -11.21 -11.39 2.47
CA ALA A 345 -10.13 -12.18 1.90
C ALA A 345 -8.83 -11.36 1.70
N ALA A 346 -8.96 -10.09 1.29
CA ALA A 346 -7.82 -9.18 1.15
C ALA A 346 -7.21 -8.80 2.52
N SER A 347 -8.05 -8.53 3.52
CA SER A 347 -7.62 -8.16 4.87
C SER A 347 -6.93 -9.32 5.61
N LEU A 348 -7.45 -10.56 5.50
CA LEU A 348 -6.80 -11.75 6.04
C LEU A 348 -5.41 -11.98 5.42
N LEU A 349 -5.32 -11.87 4.09
CA LEU A 349 -4.04 -12.01 3.38
C LEU A 349 -3.05 -10.93 3.82
N MET A 350 -3.49 -9.69 3.94
CA MET A 350 -2.68 -8.57 4.43
C MET A 350 -2.10 -8.84 5.81
N MET A 351 -2.92 -9.25 6.78
CA MET A 351 -2.48 -9.53 8.15
C MET A 351 -1.50 -10.70 8.20
N ARG A 352 -1.76 -11.79 7.46
CA ARG A 352 -0.85 -12.94 7.39
C ARG A 352 0.54 -12.55 6.83
N LEU A 353 0.56 -11.72 5.78
CA LEU A 353 1.83 -11.26 5.19
C LEU A 353 2.55 -10.26 6.09
N ALA A 354 1.84 -9.42 6.84
CA ALA A 354 2.43 -8.56 7.86
C ALA A 354 3.07 -9.38 8.99
N GLY A 355 2.42 -10.47 9.44
CA GLY A 355 2.99 -11.42 10.41
C GLY A 355 4.22 -12.13 9.86
N ALA A 356 4.17 -12.59 8.62
CA ALA A 356 5.33 -13.20 7.96
C ALA A 356 6.51 -12.23 7.86
N HIS A 357 6.24 -10.95 7.53
CA HIS A 357 7.26 -9.92 7.50
C HIS A 357 7.88 -9.69 8.88
N ASP A 358 7.07 -9.56 9.92
CA ASP A 358 7.54 -9.37 11.30
C ASP A 358 8.48 -10.50 11.75
N ARG A 359 8.06 -11.75 11.54
CA ARG A 359 8.87 -12.92 11.90
C ARG A 359 10.13 -13.04 11.04
N SER A 360 10.03 -12.75 9.74
CA SER A 360 11.17 -12.76 8.82
C SER A 360 12.26 -11.75 9.23
N VAL A 361 11.89 -10.52 9.60
CA VAL A 361 12.83 -9.49 10.07
C VAL A 361 13.54 -9.94 11.37
N ARG A 362 12.86 -10.72 12.21
CA ARG A 362 13.43 -11.31 13.42
C ARG A 362 14.21 -12.61 13.19
N GLY A 363 14.42 -13.01 11.94
CA GLY A 363 15.29 -14.11 11.55
C GLY A 363 14.59 -15.44 11.28
N ASP A 364 13.26 -15.50 11.21
CA ASP A 364 12.54 -16.71 10.84
C ASP A 364 12.68 -16.96 9.32
N ARG A 365 13.45 -18.02 9.00
CA ARG A 365 13.76 -18.38 7.61
C ARG A 365 12.58 -18.99 6.86
N ALA A 366 11.73 -19.75 7.52
CA ALA A 366 10.55 -20.34 6.90
C ALA A 366 9.55 -19.24 6.48
N GLU A 367 9.35 -18.25 7.34
CA GLU A 367 8.52 -17.08 7.03
C GLU A 367 9.13 -16.21 5.93
N ALA A 368 10.46 -16.07 5.89
CA ALA A 368 11.13 -15.36 4.80
C ALA A 368 10.96 -16.05 3.45
N GLU A 369 11.02 -17.39 3.41
CA GLU A 369 10.79 -18.19 2.20
C GLU A 369 9.33 -18.10 1.74
N PHE A 370 8.38 -18.22 2.65
CA PHE A 370 6.96 -18.01 2.36
C PHE A 370 6.70 -16.60 1.83
N LEU A 371 7.16 -15.59 2.54
CA LEU A 371 6.93 -14.18 2.20
C LEU A 371 7.50 -13.81 0.82
N ARG A 372 8.66 -14.40 0.44
CA ARG A 372 9.33 -14.13 -0.84
C ARG A 372 8.40 -14.34 -2.03
N LEU A 373 7.55 -15.35 -2.00
CA LEU A 373 6.60 -15.67 -3.06
C LEU A 373 5.23 -15.05 -2.80
N ALA A 374 4.72 -15.21 -1.58
CA ALA A 374 3.36 -14.83 -1.21
C ALA A 374 3.13 -13.30 -1.30
N LEU A 375 4.16 -12.48 -1.03
CA LEU A 375 4.05 -11.02 -1.15
C LEU A 375 3.84 -10.58 -2.61
N ALA A 376 4.58 -11.17 -3.56
CA ALA A 376 4.43 -10.84 -4.98
C ALA A 376 3.05 -11.28 -5.51
N VAL A 377 2.59 -12.47 -5.10
CA VAL A 377 1.25 -13.01 -5.41
C VAL A 377 0.16 -12.13 -4.82
N GLY A 378 0.25 -11.81 -3.53
CA GLY A 378 -0.75 -11.00 -2.82
C GLY A 378 -0.85 -9.57 -3.36
N LYS A 379 0.30 -8.91 -3.56
CA LYS A 379 0.34 -7.55 -4.14
C LYS A 379 -0.26 -7.54 -5.54
N TYR A 380 0.11 -8.50 -6.39
CA TYR A 380 -0.48 -8.61 -7.73
C TYR A 380 -1.99 -8.69 -7.65
N TRP A 381 -2.52 -9.63 -6.86
CA TRP A 381 -3.94 -9.94 -6.85
C TRP A 381 -4.77 -8.84 -6.20
N VAL A 382 -4.51 -8.49 -4.96
CA VAL A 382 -5.32 -7.52 -4.20
C VAL A 382 -5.34 -6.16 -4.88
N CYS A 383 -4.17 -5.65 -5.34
CA CYS A 383 -4.12 -4.37 -6.04
C CYS A 383 -4.85 -4.41 -7.40
N LYS A 384 -4.92 -5.58 -8.05
CA LYS A 384 -5.67 -5.73 -9.31
C LYS A 384 -7.17 -5.82 -9.11
N ARG A 385 -7.61 -6.36 -7.98
CA ARG A 385 -9.03 -6.50 -7.66
C ARG A 385 -9.67 -5.18 -7.22
N TRP A 386 -8.87 -4.31 -6.58
CA TRP A 386 -9.39 -3.08 -6.01
C TRP A 386 -10.10 -2.14 -7.01
N PRO A 387 -9.64 -1.87 -8.24
CA PRO A 387 -10.36 -0.98 -9.17
C PRO A 387 -11.79 -1.42 -9.49
N ALA A 388 -12.00 -2.70 -9.77
CA ALA A 388 -13.35 -3.23 -10.01
C ALA A 388 -14.22 -3.18 -8.76
N HIS A 389 -13.66 -3.49 -7.60
CA HIS A 389 -14.34 -3.39 -6.29
C HIS A 389 -14.75 -1.93 -5.98
N ALA A 390 -13.85 -0.97 -6.21
CA ALA A 390 -14.14 0.44 -5.96
C ALA A 390 -15.20 1.00 -6.93
N ALA A 391 -15.22 0.54 -8.19
CA ALA A 391 -16.24 0.90 -9.16
C ALA A 391 -17.62 0.40 -8.74
N GLU A 392 -17.74 -0.86 -8.32
CA GLU A 392 -18.99 -1.45 -7.87
C GLU A 392 -19.50 -0.78 -6.58
N ALA A 393 -18.59 -0.54 -5.61
CA ALA A 393 -18.95 0.18 -4.38
C ALA A 393 -19.45 1.60 -4.66
N LEU A 394 -18.86 2.30 -5.63
CA LEU A 394 -19.32 3.61 -6.10
C LEU A 394 -20.71 3.52 -6.73
N GLU A 395 -20.95 2.50 -7.56
CA GLU A 395 -22.24 2.27 -8.24
C GLU A 395 -23.38 2.08 -7.24
N CYS A 396 -23.13 1.48 -6.07
CA CYS A 396 -24.13 1.31 -5.01
C CYS A 396 -24.76 2.64 -4.54
N PHE A 397 -24.07 3.76 -4.71
CA PHE A 397 -24.58 5.10 -4.37
C PHE A 397 -25.47 5.71 -5.48
N GLY A 398 -25.52 5.10 -6.66
CA GLY A 398 -26.14 5.70 -7.83
C GLY A 398 -25.45 7.02 -8.22
N GLY A 399 -26.23 8.03 -8.65
CA GLY A 399 -25.69 9.34 -9.03
C GLY A 399 -24.88 10.02 -7.93
N ASN A 400 -25.23 9.81 -6.65
CA ASN A 400 -24.47 10.35 -5.52
C ASN A 400 -23.04 9.80 -5.43
N GLY A 401 -22.80 8.56 -5.91
CA GLY A 401 -21.45 7.97 -5.96
C GLY A 401 -20.54 8.63 -7.00
N PHE A 402 -21.10 9.34 -7.98
CA PHE A 402 -20.34 9.95 -9.08
C PHE A 402 -19.98 11.42 -8.83
N ILE A 403 -20.43 12.01 -7.74
CA ILE A 403 -20.11 13.39 -7.34
C ILE A 403 -19.10 13.40 -6.19
N GLU A 404 -18.22 14.41 -6.18
CA GLU A 404 -17.05 14.46 -5.28
C GLU A 404 -17.42 14.47 -3.80
N GLU A 405 -18.57 15.03 -3.43
CA GLU A 405 -19.04 15.14 -2.04
C GLU A 405 -19.22 13.79 -1.35
N SER A 406 -19.48 12.72 -2.11
CA SER A 406 -19.58 11.35 -1.57
C SER A 406 -18.24 10.74 -1.19
N GLN A 407 -17.14 11.32 -1.64
CA GLN A 407 -15.77 10.80 -1.57
C GLN A 407 -15.54 9.46 -2.33
N MET A 408 -16.57 8.88 -2.95
CA MET A 408 -16.44 7.66 -3.75
C MET A 408 -15.63 7.88 -5.04
N PRO A 409 -15.73 9.02 -5.75
CA PRO A 409 -14.85 9.31 -6.88
C PRO A 409 -13.37 9.35 -6.48
N ARG A 410 -13.04 9.93 -5.32
CA ARG A 410 -11.66 9.92 -4.78
C ARG A 410 -11.19 8.47 -4.54
N LEU A 411 -11.97 7.64 -3.86
CA LEU A 411 -11.66 6.24 -3.62
C LEU A 411 -11.39 5.47 -4.92
N PHE A 412 -12.24 5.68 -5.94
CA PHE A 412 -12.08 5.06 -7.24
C PHE A 412 -10.80 5.53 -7.95
N ARG A 413 -10.49 6.83 -7.93
CA ARG A 413 -9.26 7.37 -8.54
C ARG A 413 -7.98 6.87 -7.87
N GLU A 414 -8.01 6.55 -6.59
CA GLU A 414 -6.86 5.96 -5.87
C GLU A 414 -6.61 4.50 -6.28
N SER A 415 -7.66 3.76 -6.61
CA SER A 415 -7.62 2.30 -6.72
C SER A 415 -6.64 1.74 -7.76
N PRO A 416 -6.36 2.34 -8.93
CA PRO A 416 -5.47 1.75 -9.93
C PRO A 416 -3.99 1.85 -9.58
N LEU A 417 -3.57 2.83 -8.76
CA LEU A 417 -2.17 3.18 -8.56
C LEU A 417 -1.35 2.02 -7.97
N ASN A 418 -1.91 1.35 -6.96
CA ASN A 418 -1.23 0.23 -6.29
C ASN A 418 -0.98 -0.97 -7.21
N GLY A 419 -1.73 -1.09 -8.30
CA GLY A 419 -1.50 -2.07 -9.38
C GLY A 419 -0.38 -1.68 -10.36
N ILE A 420 0.12 -0.44 -10.30
CA ILE A 420 1.09 0.12 -11.26
C ILE A 420 2.48 0.24 -10.63
N TRP A 421 2.61 0.96 -9.52
CA TRP A 421 3.90 1.19 -8.88
C TRP A 421 4.39 -0.03 -8.09
N GLU A 422 5.67 -0.02 -7.67
CA GLU A 422 6.34 -1.14 -6.97
C GLU A 422 6.32 -2.48 -7.75
N GLY A 423 6.24 -2.37 -9.07
CA GLY A 423 6.08 -3.46 -10.01
C GLY A 423 4.65 -3.60 -10.50
N SER A 424 4.42 -3.29 -11.78
CA SER A 424 3.15 -3.52 -12.44
C SER A 424 2.79 -5.00 -12.51
N GLY A 425 1.55 -5.33 -12.92
CA GLY A 425 1.08 -6.70 -12.95
C GLY A 425 2.01 -7.68 -13.69
N ASN A 426 2.56 -7.30 -14.85
CA ASN A 426 3.50 -8.16 -15.57
C ASN A 426 4.85 -8.28 -14.85
N VAL A 427 5.35 -7.18 -14.25
CA VAL A 427 6.60 -7.21 -13.47
C VAL A 427 6.46 -8.11 -12.25
N ALA A 428 5.32 -8.04 -11.54
CA ALA A 428 5.02 -8.94 -10.42
C ALA A 428 4.94 -10.41 -10.88
N ALA A 429 4.30 -10.66 -12.04
CA ALA A 429 4.21 -11.99 -12.61
C ALA A 429 5.59 -12.58 -12.94
N LEU A 430 6.45 -11.80 -13.59
CA LEU A 430 7.81 -12.22 -13.89
C LEU A 430 8.65 -12.42 -12.61
N ASP A 431 8.41 -11.62 -11.56
CA ASP A 431 9.11 -11.79 -10.27
C ASP A 431 8.71 -13.10 -9.58
N VAL A 432 7.43 -13.49 -9.64
CA VAL A 432 6.95 -14.79 -9.16
C VAL A 432 7.65 -15.93 -9.91
N LEU A 433 7.64 -15.93 -11.24
CA LEU A 433 8.32 -16.96 -12.03
C LEU A 433 9.82 -17.05 -11.72
N ARG A 434 10.50 -15.90 -11.55
CA ARG A 434 11.91 -15.86 -11.17
C ARG A 434 12.15 -16.41 -9.76
N ALA A 435 11.25 -16.12 -8.81
CA ALA A 435 11.35 -16.67 -7.45
C ALA A 435 11.23 -18.19 -7.47
N MET A 436 10.25 -18.71 -8.18
CA MET A 436 10.03 -20.15 -8.35
C MET A 436 11.24 -20.86 -8.99
N GLY A 437 11.79 -20.30 -10.07
CA GLY A 437 12.92 -20.88 -10.77
C GLY A 437 14.25 -20.81 -10.01
N LYS A 438 14.44 -19.79 -9.17
CA LYS A 438 15.69 -19.60 -8.42
C LYS A 438 15.72 -20.31 -7.08
N ASN A 439 14.57 -20.43 -6.42
CA ASN A 439 14.46 -21.04 -5.10
C ASN A 439 13.18 -21.88 -4.99
N PRO A 440 13.22 -23.17 -5.36
CA PRO A 440 12.07 -24.07 -5.24
C PRO A 440 11.50 -24.17 -3.82
N GLN A 441 12.30 -23.90 -2.78
CA GLN A 441 11.83 -23.91 -1.38
C GLN A 441 10.75 -22.87 -1.12
N THR A 442 10.77 -21.74 -1.84
CA THR A 442 9.70 -20.73 -1.72
C THR A 442 8.34 -21.25 -2.21
N VAL A 443 8.35 -22.14 -3.20
CA VAL A 443 7.14 -22.81 -3.73
C VAL A 443 6.59 -23.79 -2.69
N GLU A 444 7.48 -24.60 -2.10
CA GLU A 444 7.08 -25.55 -1.06
C GLU A 444 6.59 -24.83 0.20
N ALA A 445 7.25 -23.76 0.63
CA ALA A 445 6.79 -22.93 1.74
C ALA A 445 5.40 -22.33 1.48
N PHE A 446 5.14 -21.87 0.26
CA PHE A 446 3.84 -21.34 -0.14
C PHE A 446 2.74 -22.41 -0.06
N PHE A 447 2.95 -23.59 -0.62
CA PHE A 447 1.93 -24.65 -0.58
C PHE A 447 1.82 -25.32 0.79
N ALA A 448 2.87 -25.31 1.61
CA ALA A 448 2.79 -25.71 3.02
C ALA A 448 1.85 -24.78 3.80
N GLU A 449 1.91 -23.47 3.59
CA GLU A 449 0.97 -22.51 4.19
C GLU A 449 -0.46 -22.78 3.73
N VAL A 450 -0.70 -23.01 2.43
CA VAL A 450 -2.02 -23.33 1.90
C VAL A 450 -2.58 -24.64 2.53
N ALA A 451 -1.74 -25.63 2.72
CA ALA A 451 -2.13 -26.93 3.28
C ALA A 451 -2.57 -26.87 4.76
N LEU A 452 -2.27 -25.77 5.47
CA LEU A 452 -2.74 -25.57 6.84
C LEU A 452 -4.27 -25.43 6.97
N ALA A 453 -5.00 -25.24 5.86
CA ALA A 453 -6.47 -25.31 5.84
C ALA A 453 -7.02 -26.68 6.25
N GLY A 454 -6.21 -27.73 6.22
CA GLY A 454 -6.66 -29.11 6.36
C GLY A 454 -7.34 -29.61 5.08
N PRO A 455 -8.06 -30.74 5.17
CA PRO A 455 -8.73 -31.32 3.99
C PRO A 455 -9.91 -30.44 3.55
N GLU A 456 -9.74 -29.77 2.41
CA GLU A 456 -10.77 -28.98 1.73
C GLU A 456 -10.75 -29.33 0.22
N PRO A 457 -11.77 -30.06 -0.28
CA PRO A 457 -11.72 -30.64 -1.64
C PRO A 457 -11.50 -29.61 -2.75
N SER A 458 -12.03 -28.41 -2.63
CA SER A 458 -11.90 -27.34 -3.63
C SER A 458 -10.49 -26.73 -3.63
N ILE A 459 -9.89 -26.52 -2.45
CA ILE A 459 -8.51 -26.09 -2.32
C ILE A 459 -7.57 -27.17 -2.87
N ASP A 460 -7.76 -28.42 -2.47
CA ASP A 460 -6.91 -29.54 -2.91
C ASP A 460 -6.95 -29.73 -4.43
N ARG A 461 -8.12 -29.61 -5.05
CA ARG A 461 -8.28 -29.64 -6.50
C ARG A 461 -7.49 -28.50 -7.16
N ALA A 462 -7.69 -27.27 -6.70
CA ALA A 462 -7.04 -26.08 -7.27
C ALA A 462 -5.51 -26.14 -7.10
N VAL A 463 -5.00 -26.63 -5.98
CA VAL A 463 -3.56 -26.85 -5.75
C VAL A 463 -2.99 -27.87 -6.75
N ARG A 464 -3.68 -29.00 -6.99
CA ARG A 464 -3.26 -29.98 -7.99
C ARG A 464 -3.20 -29.38 -9.39
N GLU A 465 -4.21 -28.61 -9.79
CA GLU A 465 -4.24 -27.91 -11.09
C GLU A 465 -3.07 -26.92 -11.24
N ILE A 466 -2.77 -26.15 -10.20
CA ILE A 466 -1.63 -25.21 -10.19
C ILE A 466 -0.31 -26.00 -10.36
N ARG A 467 -0.10 -27.05 -9.56
CA ARG A 467 1.14 -27.85 -9.63
C ARG A 467 1.31 -28.53 -11.00
N THR A 468 0.23 -29.01 -11.61
CA THR A 468 0.25 -29.57 -12.97
C THR A 468 0.61 -28.50 -14.01
N GLY A 469 0.02 -27.31 -13.92
CA GLY A 469 0.33 -26.20 -14.82
C GLY A 469 1.76 -25.66 -14.67
N LEU A 470 2.36 -25.80 -13.49
CA LEU A 470 3.76 -25.43 -13.24
C LEU A 470 4.76 -26.47 -13.76
N ALA A 471 4.35 -27.70 -14.01
CA ALA A 471 5.24 -28.74 -14.55
C ALA A 471 5.56 -28.54 -16.05
N ASP A 472 4.69 -27.81 -16.77
CA ASP A 472 4.90 -27.45 -18.19
C ASP A 472 5.26 -25.95 -18.28
N LEU A 473 6.56 -25.66 -18.24
CA LEU A 473 7.10 -24.30 -18.25
C LEU A 473 7.41 -23.76 -19.67
N ALA A 474 7.10 -24.50 -20.74
CA ALA A 474 7.45 -24.07 -22.10
C ALA A 474 6.84 -22.72 -22.46
N ASP A 475 5.63 -22.42 -21.94
CA ASP A 475 4.91 -21.17 -22.14
C ASP A 475 4.64 -20.41 -20.81
N ALA A 476 5.50 -20.60 -19.79
CA ALA A 476 5.27 -20.09 -18.43
C ALA A 476 4.94 -18.57 -18.37
N GLU A 477 5.58 -17.75 -19.20
CA GLU A 477 5.31 -16.31 -19.22
C GLU A 477 3.91 -15.97 -19.74
N ILE A 478 3.39 -16.73 -20.70
CA ILE A 478 2.05 -16.51 -21.28
C ILE A 478 0.97 -16.78 -20.23
N VAL A 479 1.14 -17.84 -19.45
CA VAL A 479 0.15 -18.26 -18.44
C VAL A 479 0.44 -17.70 -17.04
N ALA A 480 1.53 -16.97 -16.84
CA ALA A 480 1.98 -16.50 -15.53
C ALA A 480 0.89 -15.79 -14.71
N ARG A 481 0.12 -14.91 -15.36
CA ARG A 481 -0.96 -14.16 -14.68
C ARG A 481 -2.08 -15.07 -14.18
N LEU A 482 -2.43 -16.11 -14.94
CA LEU A 482 -3.43 -17.10 -14.55
C LEU A 482 -2.94 -17.94 -13.36
N VAL A 483 -1.68 -18.38 -13.41
CA VAL A 483 -1.05 -19.14 -12.32
C VAL A 483 -1.08 -18.33 -11.01
N ILE A 484 -0.66 -17.06 -11.08
CA ILE A 484 -0.61 -16.19 -9.89
C ILE A 484 -2.01 -15.89 -9.35
N GLU A 485 -3.00 -15.67 -10.20
CA GLU A 485 -4.39 -15.54 -9.79
C GLU A 485 -4.84 -16.78 -9.00
N ARG A 486 -4.63 -17.97 -9.54
CA ARG A 486 -4.98 -19.22 -8.87
C ARG A 486 -4.24 -19.40 -7.54
N MET A 487 -2.94 -19.05 -7.50
CA MET A 487 -2.17 -19.06 -6.26
C MET A 487 -2.76 -18.11 -5.21
N ALA A 488 -3.12 -16.91 -5.61
CA ALA A 488 -3.74 -15.95 -4.69
C ALA A 488 -5.07 -16.48 -4.14
N LEU A 489 -5.91 -17.04 -5.00
CA LEU A 489 -7.21 -17.59 -4.62
C LEU A 489 -7.10 -18.76 -3.64
N VAL A 490 -6.18 -19.71 -3.86
CA VAL A 490 -6.01 -20.83 -2.91
C VAL A 490 -5.43 -20.39 -1.58
N LEU A 491 -4.53 -19.39 -1.57
CA LEU A 491 -4.01 -18.83 -0.33
C LEU A 491 -5.09 -18.08 0.46
N GLN A 492 -5.88 -17.23 -0.20
CA GLN A 492 -7.01 -16.54 0.43
C GLN A 492 -8.06 -17.52 0.95
N ALA A 493 -8.41 -18.57 0.18
CA ALA A 493 -9.34 -19.61 0.61
C ALA A 493 -8.81 -20.34 1.87
N SER A 494 -7.53 -20.73 1.88
CA SER A 494 -6.90 -21.33 3.06
C SER A 494 -6.98 -20.44 4.29
N LEU A 495 -6.73 -19.15 4.14
CA LEU A 495 -6.80 -18.20 5.25
C LEU A 495 -8.23 -17.99 5.74
N LEU A 496 -9.21 -17.96 4.82
CA LEU A 496 -10.63 -17.85 5.18
C LEU A 496 -11.12 -19.10 5.94
N VAL A 497 -10.77 -20.29 5.49
CA VAL A 497 -11.13 -21.55 6.20
C VAL A 497 -10.56 -21.58 7.61
N ARG A 498 -9.36 -21.06 7.81
CA ARG A 498 -8.66 -21.08 9.10
C ARG A 498 -9.09 -19.99 10.07
N TYR A 499 -9.42 -18.82 9.54
CA TYR A 499 -9.50 -17.60 10.33
C TYR A 499 -10.68 -16.68 9.96
N GLY A 500 -11.38 -16.95 8.87
CA GLY A 500 -12.54 -16.17 8.44
C GLY A 500 -13.85 -16.66 9.06
N ASP A 501 -14.91 -15.91 8.81
CA ASP A 501 -16.25 -16.38 9.07
C ASP A 501 -16.65 -17.51 8.10
N HIS A 502 -17.36 -18.51 8.58
CA HIS A 502 -17.75 -19.67 7.76
C HIS A 502 -18.59 -19.27 6.53
N ALA A 503 -19.53 -18.33 6.69
CA ALA A 503 -20.36 -17.86 5.57
C ALA A 503 -19.52 -17.16 4.50
N VAL A 504 -18.48 -16.42 4.90
CA VAL A 504 -17.53 -15.77 3.99
C VAL A 504 -16.65 -16.81 3.30
N ALA A 505 -16.12 -17.79 4.05
CA ALA A 505 -15.29 -18.86 3.50
C ALA A 505 -16.05 -19.70 2.47
N ASP A 506 -17.26 -20.14 2.79
CA ASP A 506 -18.13 -20.92 1.89
C ASP A 506 -18.47 -20.12 0.62
N ALA A 507 -18.86 -18.86 0.76
CA ALA A 507 -19.17 -18.00 -0.37
C ALA A 507 -17.92 -17.75 -1.26
N PHE A 508 -16.73 -17.58 -0.66
CA PHE A 508 -15.49 -17.41 -1.40
C PHE A 508 -15.13 -18.68 -2.18
N ILE A 509 -15.13 -19.85 -1.53
CA ILE A 509 -14.80 -21.13 -2.16
C ILE A 509 -15.74 -21.41 -3.32
N ALA A 510 -17.06 -21.38 -3.06
CA ALA A 510 -18.06 -21.64 -4.09
C ALA A 510 -17.92 -20.71 -5.31
N SER A 511 -17.69 -19.43 -5.08
CA SER A 511 -17.64 -18.45 -6.16
C SER A 511 -16.27 -18.35 -6.84
N ARG A 512 -15.16 -18.44 -6.10
CA ARG A 512 -13.79 -18.17 -6.62
C ARG A 512 -13.02 -19.44 -7.00
N LEU A 513 -13.25 -20.57 -6.32
CA LEU A 513 -12.58 -21.83 -6.64
C LEU A 513 -13.46 -22.77 -7.46
N ASP A 514 -14.76 -22.86 -7.15
CA ASP A 514 -15.70 -23.75 -7.85
C ASP A 514 -16.35 -23.10 -9.07
N GLY A 515 -16.16 -21.78 -9.23
CA GLY A 515 -16.63 -21.05 -10.40
C GLY A 515 -18.14 -20.77 -10.41
N HIS A 516 -18.82 -20.91 -9.27
CA HIS A 516 -20.27 -20.65 -9.15
C HIS A 516 -20.55 -19.15 -9.08
N ARG A 517 -20.07 -18.39 -10.06
CA ARG A 517 -20.29 -16.93 -10.18
C ARG A 517 -20.29 -16.46 -11.64
N GLY A 518 -20.82 -15.25 -11.88
CA GLY A 518 -20.63 -14.49 -13.12
C GLY A 518 -19.31 -13.72 -13.16
N SER A 519 -19.17 -12.84 -14.14
CA SER A 519 -17.96 -12.04 -14.38
C SER A 519 -17.90 -10.73 -13.59
N VAL A 520 -19.00 -10.31 -12.99
CA VAL A 520 -19.15 -9.07 -12.20
C VAL A 520 -19.49 -9.38 -10.75
N TYR A 521 -19.39 -8.38 -9.88
CA TYR A 521 -19.85 -8.51 -8.50
C TYR A 521 -21.39 -8.68 -8.42
N GLY A 522 -21.90 -9.18 -7.30
CA GLY A 522 -23.32 -9.39 -7.09
C GLY A 522 -23.88 -10.66 -7.73
N THR A 523 -23.01 -11.65 -7.96
CA THR A 523 -23.36 -12.91 -8.63
C THR A 523 -23.10 -14.14 -7.76
N LEU A 524 -23.13 -13.98 -6.42
CA LEU A 524 -23.08 -15.09 -5.49
C LEU A 524 -24.32 -15.98 -5.61
N SER A 525 -24.15 -17.26 -5.28
CA SER A 525 -25.24 -18.24 -5.26
C SER A 525 -26.37 -17.84 -4.31
N GLY A 526 -27.60 -18.16 -4.66
CA GLY A 526 -28.75 -17.96 -3.77
C GLY A 526 -28.73 -18.79 -2.46
N ALA A 527 -27.82 -19.76 -2.34
CA ALA A 527 -27.57 -20.52 -1.12
C ALA A 527 -26.63 -19.80 -0.12
N THR A 528 -26.04 -18.64 -0.49
CA THR A 528 -25.16 -17.85 0.36
C THR A 528 -25.89 -17.28 1.57
N ASP A 529 -25.28 -17.34 2.75
CA ASP A 529 -25.79 -16.65 3.95
C ASP A 529 -25.46 -15.16 3.89
N PHE A 530 -26.30 -14.42 3.17
CA PHE A 530 -26.15 -12.98 3.00
C PHE A 530 -26.26 -12.20 4.32
N ALA A 531 -26.98 -12.72 5.32
CA ALA A 531 -27.16 -12.01 6.58
C ALA A 531 -25.87 -12.03 7.39
N ALA A 532 -25.27 -13.18 7.59
CA ALA A 532 -24.01 -13.32 8.30
C ALA A 532 -22.88 -12.48 7.66
N ILE A 533 -22.77 -12.48 6.32
CA ILE A 533 -21.75 -11.68 5.61
C ILE A 533 -21.99 -10.18 5.77
N LEU A 534 -23.23 -9.71 5.65
CA LEU A 534 -23.54 -8.27 5.71
C LEU A 534 -23.38 -7.70 7.12
N ASP A 535 -23.65 -8.47 8.17
CA ASP A 535 -23.46 -8.04 9.57
C ASP A 535 -22.00 -7.67 9.86
N ARG A 536 -21.03 -8.16 9.08
CA ARG A 536 -19.61 -7.88 9.22
C ARG A 536 -19.17 -6.55 8.59
N VAL A 537 -19.99 -5.94 7.73
CA VAL A 537 -19.63 -4.72 7.00
C VAL A 537 -20.59 -3.55 7.27
N ILE A 538 -21.74 -3.79 7.86
CA ILE A 538 -22.65 -2.71 8.28
C ILE A 538 -22.03 -2.02 9.51
N PRO A 539 -21.70 -0.72 9.41
CA PRO A 539 -21.13 0.00 10.54
C PRO A 539 -22.16 0.07 11.67
N GLN A 540 -21.75 -0.31 12.87
CA GLN A 540 -22.58 -0.15 14.06
C GLN A 540 -22.66 1.35 14.40
N ALA A 541 -23.84 1.81 14.75
CA ALA A 541 -24.01 3.16 15.27
C ALA A 541 -23.19 3.30 16.56
N GLY A 542 -22.26 4.24 16.59
CA GLY A 542 -21.46 4.57 17.76
C GLY A 542 -22.27 5.29 18.84
#